data_86c6e4d3d8c1a992b8f2592ac8fc7973
#
_entry.id   86c6e4d3d8c1a992b8f2592ac8fc7973
#
_cell.length_a   1.000
_cell.length_b   1.000
_cell.length_c   1.000
_cell.angle_alpha   90.00
_cell.angle_beta   90.00
_cell.angle_gamma   90.00
#
_symmetry.space_group_name_H-M   'P 1'
#
loop_
_entity.id
_entity.type
_entity.pdbx_description
1 polymer ?
#
loop_
_entity_poly.entity_id
_entity_poly.type
_entity_poly.pdbx_seq_one_letter_code
_entity_poly.pdbx_strand_id
1 'polypeptide(L)'
;MSTVDRRVFTQDGFTFKDIDGSGSLTAVNDWRNAPAARAAAYVQQLTVKEKIAQLFISDWRMAKYPMTGPMAAMYKDMERKSDEYGILDEGEFRGKTIFGEQHLPSTTTLLKEWFNRHVILRANATPADMADWMNEAHAVCEQCEHFIPVAAASNSRNENGELVFGMNDAGGVLATWPGTLGIAAAVKGYRIDLVDKFAATVRREWNACGLRKGYMYMADTMTDPRWQRTYGTFGEDPELISEIMTHIIPGIQGSDKGVTADGVAVTTKHFPGGGARENGFDPHYAAGQWNVYATPGSLETYHLPPFAAAVKAGTAS
;
A
#
# COMPACT_ATOMS: atom_id res chain seq x y z
N MET A 1 -0.92 7.29 19.53
CA MET A 1 -2.29 7.63 19.06
C MET A 1 -2.42 9.13 19.15
N SER A 2 -2.77 9.77 18.04
CA SER A 2 -3.02 11.20 18.00
C SER A 2 -4.08 11.56 19.04
N THR A 3 -3.78 12.57 19.84
CA THR A 3 -4.65 13.11 20.90
C THR A 3 -5.54 14.24 20.39
N VAL A 4 -5.83 14.30 19.08
CA VAL A 4 -6.65 15.35 18.55
C VAL A 4 -8.11 15.03 18.74
N ASP A 5 -8.75 15.96 19.28
CA ASP A 5 -10.03 16.29 19.87
C ASP A 5 -11.31 15.91 19.11
N ARG A 6 -11.35 14.83 18.37
CA ARG A 6 -12.67 14.29 18.09
C ARG A 6 -13.23 13.74 19.38
N ARG A 7 -14.38 14.27 19.74
CA ARG A 7 -15.10 13.93 20.94
C ARG A 7 -15.14 12.42 21.14
N VAL A 8 -14.67 12.01 22.30
CA VAL A 8 -14.85 10.65 22.80
C VAL A 8 -16.00 10.71 23.80
N PHE A 9 -16.95 9.79 23.69
CA PHE A 9 -18.07 9.70 24.61
C PHE A 9 -18.27 8.27 25.10
N THR A 10 -18.92 8.12 26.24
CA THR A 10 -19.22 6.81 26.82
C THR A 10 -20.72 6.60 26.84
N GLN A 11 -21.15 5.44 26.39
CA GLN A 11 -22.55 5.00 26.43
C GLN A 11 -22.61 3.50 26.73
N ASP A 12 -23.50 3.08 27.62
CA ASP A 12 -23.71 1.67 28.00
C ASP A 12 -22.41 0.96 28.43
N GLY A 13 -21.49 1.69 29.10
CA GLY A 13 -20.20 1.18 29.55
C GLY A 13 -19.13 1.03 28.50
N PHE A 14 -19.39 1.42 27.25
CA PHE A 14 -18.43 1.43 26.15
C PHE A 14 -18.00 2.83 25.77
N THR A 15 -16.77 2.96 25.32
CA THR A 15 -16.21 4.23 24.82
C THR A 15 -16.24 4.25 23.28
N PHE A 16 -16.75 5.35 22.73
CA PHE A 16 -16.89 5.56 21.30
C PHE A 16 -16.19 6.85 20.86
N LYS A 17 -15.69 6.86 19.65
CA LYS A 17 -15.18 8.07 18.98
C LYS A 17 -16.27 8.63 18.09
N ASP A 18 -16.52 9.93 18.17
CA ASP A 18 -17.48 10.63 17.32
C ASP A 18 -16.90 10.83 15.91
N ILE A 19 -17.09 9.81 15.06
CA ILE A 19 -16.54 9.78 13.69
C ILE A 19 -17.32 10.68 12.77
N ASP A 20 -18.65 10.70 12.92
CA ASP A 20 -19.56 11.43 12.02
C ASP A 20 -19.98 12.83 12.54
N GLY A 21 -19.41 13.26 13.68
CA GLY A 21 -19.67 14.57 14.25
C GLY A 21 -21.07 14.74 14.87
N SER A 22 -21.85 13.65 15.00
CA SER A 22 -23.23 13.69 15.53
C SER A 22 -23.31 13.90 17.05
N GLY A 23 -22.22 13.65 17.78
CA GLY A 23 -22.15 13.67 19.23
C GLY A 23 -22.93 12.57 19.94
N SER A 24 -23.35 11.53 19.22
CA SER A 24 -24.21 10.45 19.71
C SER A 24 -23.82 9.10 19.13
N LEU A 25 -24.38 8.02 19.72
CA LEU A 25 -24.16 6.68 19.21
C LEU A 25 -24.99 6.45 17.95
N THR A 26 -24.31 6.49 16.81
CA THR A 26 -24.89 6.20 15.49
C THR A 26 -24.38 4.85 14.97
N ALA A 27 -24.93 4.40 13.85
CA ALA A 27 -24.44 3.21 13.17
C ALA A 27 -22.95 3.34 12.75
N VAL A 28 -22.48 4.58 12.50
CA VAL A 28 -21.09 4.88 12.12
C VAL A 28 -20.17 4.85 13.33
N ASN A 29 -20.60 5.48 14.44
CA ASN A 29 -19.80 5.61 15.65
C ASN A 29 -19.68 4.30 16.44
N ASP A 30 -20.67 3.42 16.31
CA ASP A 30 -20.69 2.13 17.01
C ASP A 30 -19.73 1.12 16.37
N TRP A 31 -18.54 1.02 16.94
CA TRP A 31 -17.49 0.11 16.50
C TRP A 31 -17.85 -1.39 16.64
N ARG A 32 -18.91 -1.71 17.37
CA ARG A 32 -19.43 -3.08 17.53
C ARG A 32 -20.15 -3.57 16.26
N ASN A 33 -20.65 -2.64 15.43
CA ASN A 33 -21.23 -2.95 14.13
C ASN A 33 -20.16 -3.46 13.15
N ALA A 34 -20.57 -4.36 12.27
CA ALA A 34 -19.70 -4.83 11.20
C ALA A 34 -19.14 -3.67 10.35
N PRO A 35 -17.87 -3.69 9.96
CA PRO A 35 -17.24 -2.60 9.19
C PRO A 35 -18.02 -2.22 7.93
N ALA A 36 -18.55 -3.22 7.19
CA ALA A 36 -19.35 -2.97 5.99
C ALA A 36 -20.65 -2.19 6.28
N ALA A 37 -21.33 -2.49 7.38
CA ALA A 37 -22.53 -1.77 7.79
C ALA A 37 -22.22 -0.33 8.19
N ARG A 38 -21.11 -0.12 8.93
CA ARG A 38 -20.62 1.21 9.28
C ARG A 38 -20.25 2.03 8.06
N ALA A 39 -19.53 1.43 7.11
CA ALA A 39 -19.16 2.08 5.86
C ALA A 39 -20.38 2.45 5.02
N ALA A 40 -21.37 1.56 4.89
CA ALA A 40 -22.61 1.83 4.16
C ALA A 40 -23.38 3.02 4.76
N ALA A 41 -23.46 3.09 6.09
CA ALA A 41 -24.10 4.23 6.77
C ALA A 41 -23.31 5.52 6.57
N TYR A 42 -21.98 5.46 6.62
CA TYR A 42 -21.14 6.65 6.50
C TYR A 42 -21.10 7.22 5.08
N VAL A 43 -21.08 6.37 4.06
CA VAL A 43 -21.10 6.80 2.66
C VAL A 43 -22.35 7.67 2.33
N GLN A 44 -23.47 7.47 3.04
CA GLN A 44 -24.66 8.29 2.85
C GLN A 44 -24.48 9.76 3.29
N GLN A 45 -23.57 9.99 4.24
CA GLN A 45 -23.27 11.31 4.79
C GLN A 45 -22.25 12.08 3.95
N LEU A 46 -21.37 11.37 3.25
CA LEU A 46 -20.29 11.97 2.46
C LEU A 46 -20.82 12.75 1.25
N THR A 47 -20.20 13.89 0.97
CA THR A 47 -20.41 14.66 -0.25
C THR A 47 -19.92 13.89 -1.48
N VAL A 48 -20.36 14.30 -2.68
CA VAL A 48 -19.88 13.70 -3.94
C VAL A 48 -18.37 13.87 -4.08
N LYS A 49 -17.81 15.03 -3.70
CA LYS A 49 -16.37 15.30 -3.72
C LYS A 49 -15.62 14.30 -2.84
N GLU A 50 -16.05 14.10 -1.61
CA GLU A 50 -15.43 13.16 -0.67
C GLU A 50 -15.52 11.70 -1.15
N LYS A 51 -16.65 11.31 -1.76
CA LYS A 51 -16.79 9.98 -2.36
C LYS A 51 -15.81 9.76 -3.51
N ILE A 52 -15.69 10.73 -4.42
CA ILE A 52 -14.76 10.69 -5.55
C ILE A 52 -13.32 10.60 -5.03
N ALA A 53 -12.98 11.38 -3.99
CA ALA A 53 -11.64 11.40 -3.41
C ALA A 53 -11.18 10.03 -2.86
N GLN A 54 -12.14 9.16 -2.44
CA GLN A 54 -11.79 7.79 -2.01
C GLN A 54 -11.33 6.88 -3.16
N LEU A 55 -11.55 7.28 -4.41
CA LEU A 55 -11.16 6.49 -5.59
C LEU A 55 -9.75 6.82 -6.08
N PHE A 56 -9.11 7.85 -5.52
CA PHE A 56 -7.77 8.28 -5.91
C PHE A 56 -6.72 7.80 -4.92
N ILE A 57 -5.58 7.37 -5.47
CA ILE A 57 -4.37 7.04 -4.71
C ILE A 57 -3.28 8.00 -5.16
N SER A 58 -2.83 8.86 -4.26
CA SER A 58 -1.79 9.84 -4.51
C SER A 58 -0.44 9.37 -4.00
N ASP A 59 0.63 9.82 -4.65
CA ASP A 59 1.98 9.67 -4.13
C ASP A 59 2.21 10.69 -3.01
N TRP A 60 2.70 10.19 -1.87
CA TRP A 60 3.11 11.02 -0.75
C TRP A 60 4.58 10.88 -0.46
N ARG A 61 5.18 12.00 -0.10
CA ARG A 61 6.60 12.09 0.22
C ARG A 61 6.76 12.81 1.53
N MET A 62 7.56 12.22 2.39
CA MET A 62 8.04 12.91 3.57
C MET A 62 9.20 13.82 3.13
N ALA A 63 9.04 15.12 3.31
CA ALA A 63 9.99 16.08 2.83
C ALA A 63 11.39 15.98 3.45
N LYS A 64 11.45 15.55 4.70
CA LYS A 64 12.71 15.26 5.41
C LYS A 64 13.51 14.12 4.76
N TYR A 65 12.84 13.26 3.99
CA TYR A 65 13.44 12.12 3.34
C TYR A 65 13.32 12.26 1.83
N PRO A 66 14.26 13.00 1.19
CA PRO A 66 14.24 13.18 -0.25
C PRO A 66 14.36 11.83 -0.96
N MET A 67 13.88 11.77 -2.17
CA MET A 67 14.07 10.60 -3.02
C MET A 67 15.55 10.41 -3.32
N THR A 68 15.98 9.16 -3.35
CA THR A 68 17.34 8.76 -3.70
C THR A 68 17.32 7.89 -4.98
N GLY A 69 18.50 7.45 -5.42
CA GLY A 69 18.62 6.59 -6.60
C GLY A 69 18.24 7.26 -7.93
N PRO A 70 17.87 6.48 -8.95
CA PRO A 70 17.53 6.99 -10.28
C PRO A 70 16.40 8.03 -10.27
N MET A 71 15.45 7.87 -9.36
CA MET A 71 14.33 8.81 -9.23
C MET A 71 14.77 10.17 -8.70
N ALA A 72 15.79 10.24 -7.86
CA ALA A 72 16.37 11.52 -7.41
C ALA A 72 16.87 12.35 -8.59
N ALA A 73 17.47 11.70 -9.59
CA ALA A 73 17.93 12.38 -10.81
C ALA A 73 16.78 12.95 -11.64
N MET A 74 15.61 12.29 -11.64
CA MET A 74 14.42 12.77 -12.35
C MET A 74 13.81 14.00 -11.70
N TYR A 75 13.97 14.16 -10.40
CA TYR A 75 13.38 15.24 -9.60
C TYR A 75 14.38 16.27 -9.09
N LYS A 76 15.65 16.16 -9.50
CA LYS A 76 16.73 17.05 -9.02
C LYS A 76 16.48 18.55 -9.25
N ASP A 77 15.72 18.88 -10.30
CA ASP A 77 15.44 20.26 -10.70
C ASP A 77 14.07 20.74 -10.14
N MET A 78 13.45 19.98 -9.25
CA MET A 78 12.22 20.42 -8.61
C MET A 78 12.52 21.43 -7.52
N GLU A 79 12.05 22.65 -7.74
CA GLU A 79 12.08 23.67 -6.69
C GLU A 79 11.00 23.40 -5.65
N ARG A 80 11.42 23.43 -4.42
CA ARG A 80 10.57 23.44 -3.26
C ARG A 80 10.21 24.86 -2.90
N LYS A 81 8.95 25.22 -2.97
CA LYS A 81 8.47 26.55 -2.56
C LYS A 81 7.91 26.59 -1.14
N SER A 82 7.90 25.47 -0.46
CA SER A 82 7.54 25.37 0.93
C SER A 82 8.62 24.65 1.71
N ASP A 83 8.83 25.08 2.92
CA ASP A 83 9.72 24.43 3.87
C ASP A 83 9.04 23.18 4.47
N GLU A 84 8.64 22.21 3.61
CA GLU A 84 8.16 20.92 4.13
C GLU A 84 9.28 20.17 4.85
N TYR A 85 9.88 20.77 5.85
CA TYR A 85 10.73 20.10 6.84
C TYR A 85 9.90 19.47 7.96
N GLY A 86 8.69 19.95 8.12
CA GLY A 86 7.68 19.31 8.94
C GLY A 86 7.05 18.12 8.24
N ILE A 87 6.28 17.37 8.99
CA ILE A 87 5.60 16.16 8.53
C ILE A 87 4.45 16.53 7.59
N LEU A 88 3.80 17.66 7.86
CA LEU A 88 2.64 18.15 7.11
C LEU A 88 2.77 19.66 6.95
N ASP A 89 2.94 20.11 5.72
CA ASP A 89 3.05 21.51 5.40
C ASP A 89 1.88 21.99 4.55
N GLU A 90 1.56 23.27 4.62
CA GLU A 90 0.51 23.93 3.85
C GLU A 90 1.01 24.48 2.51
N GLY A 91 2.27 24.28 2.18
CA GLY A 91 2.88 24.79 0.96
C GLY A 91 2.55 24.01 -0.31
N GLU A 92 3.12 24.44 -1.40
CA GLU A 92 3.06 23.78 -2.68
C GLU A 92 4.45 23.30 -3.09
N PHE A 93 4.49 22.14 -3.72
CA PHE A 93 5.67 21.65 -4.38
C PHE A 93 5.56 21.97 -5.88
N ARG A 94 6.47 22.77 -6.40
CA ARG A 94 6.53 23.13 -7.82
C ARG A 94 7.88 22.77 -8.37
N GLY A 95 7.93 22.26 -9.58
CA GLY A 95 9.18 21.98 -10.25
C GLY A 95 9.03 21.41 -11.62
N LYS A 96 10.17 21.18 -12.27
CA LYS A 96 10.26 20.61 -13.60
C LYS A 96 10.88 19.22 -13.54
N THR A 97 10.20 18.25 -14.11
CA THR A 97 10.68 16.89 -14.25
C THR A 97 10.86 16.54 -15.72
N ILE A 98 11.32 15.34 -16.02
CA ILE A 98 11.32 14.79 -17.40
C ILE A 98 9.91 14.68 -17.99
N PHE A 99 8.88 14.75 -17.17
CA PHE A 99 7.47 14.74 -17.57
C PHE A 99 6.86 16.15 -17.69
N GLY A 100 7.69 17.19 -17.64
CA GLY A 100 7.26 18.58 -17.69
C GLY A 100 7.12 19.26 -16.33
N GLU A 101 6.45 20.40 -16.32
CA GLU A 101 6.19 21.12 -15.07
C GLU A 101 5.19 20.36 -14.20
N GLN A 102 5.51 20.30 -12.92
CA GLN A 102 4.70 19.64 -11.91
C GLN A 102 4.23 20.64 -10.84
N HIS A 103 2.99 20.50 -10.46
CA HIS A 103 2.36 21.26 -9.38
C HIS A 103 1.75 20.26 -8.41
N LEU A 104 2.36 20.10 -7.25
CA LEU A 104 1.89 19.16 -6.25
C LEU A 104 1.45 19.93 -5.00
N PRO A 105 0.21 19.75 -4.55
CA PRO A 105 -0.22 20.35 -3.30
C PRO A 105 0.51 19.70 -2.12
N SER A 106 0.55 20.41 -1.01
CA SER A 106 1.06 19.87 0.24
C SER A 106 0.22 18.70 0.75
N THR A 107 0.79 17.91 1.64
CA THR A 107 0.08 16.82 2.31
C THR A 107 -1.17 17.32 3.06
N THR A 108 -1.06 18.46 3.74
CA THR A 108 -2.20 19.06 4.44
C THR A 108 -3.32 19.45 3.49
N THR A 109 -3.00 20.08 2.35
CA THR A 109 -3.98 20.42 1.31
C THR A 109 -4.65 19.17 0.73
N LEU A 110 -3.86 18.12 0.44
CA LEU A 110 -4.40 16.84 -0.04
C LEU A 110 -5.40 16.23 0.95
N LEU A 111 -5.12 16.31 2.25
CA LEU A 111 -5.98 15.75 3.27
C LEU A 111 -7.22 16.59 3.55
N LYS A 112 -7.08 17.92 3.72
CA LYS A 112 -8.17 18.83 4.12
C LYS A 112 -9.04 19.24 2.94
N GLU A 113 -8.42 19.70 1.85
CA GLU A 113 -9.15 20.30 0.75
C GLU A 113 -9.59 19.28 -0.29
N TRP A 114 -8.70 18.31 -0.60
CA TRP A 114 -8.98 17.28 -1.59
C TRP A 114 -9.60 16.03 -0.99
N PHE A 115 -9.60 15.92 0.34
CA PHE A 115 -10.12 14.78 1.07
C PHE A 115 -9.50 13.43 0.65
N ASN A 116 -8.23 13.45 0.21
CA ASN A 116 -7.53 12.24 -0.18
C ASN A 116 -7.22 11.37 1.04
N ARG A 117 -7.54 10.08 0.97
CA ARG A 117 -7.38 9.13 2.09
C ARG A 117 -6.58 7.90 1.74
N HIS A 118 -6.30 7.70 0.46
CA HIS A 118 -5.47 6.58 0.01
C HIS A 118 -4.20 7.14 -0.62
N VAL A 119 -3.06 6.74 -0.08
CA VAL A 119 -1.77 7.32 -0.47
C VAL A 119 -0.71 6.25 -0.57
N ILE A 120 0.27 6.46 -1.44
CA ILE A 120 1.47 5.65 -1.53
C ILE A 120 2.60 6.40 -0.85
N LEU A 121 3.12 5.87 0.26
CA LEU A 121 4.27 6.45 0.93
C LEU A 121 5.56 6.03 0.22
N ARG A 122 6.27 7.02 -0.32
CA ARG A 122 7.52 6.83 -1.07
C ARG A 122 8.78 7.11 -0.25
N ALA A 123 8.63 7.51 1.00
CA ALA A 123 9.77 7.80 1.84
C ALA A 123 10.41 6.53 2.41
N ASN A 124 11.74 6.56 2.53
CA ASN A 124 12.52 5.61 3.31
C ASN A 124 12.93 6.26 4.64
N ALA A 125 12.00 6.31 5.56
CA ALA A 125 12.16 6.92 6.86
C ALA A 125 12.37 5.87 7.95
N THR A 126 12.88 6.28 9.10
CA THR A 126 12.93 5.37 10.26
C THR A 126 11.51 4.95 10.68
N PRO A 127 11.33 3.80 11.34
CA PRO A 127 10.04 3.39 11.84
C PRO A 127 9.37 4.43 12.76
N ALA A 128 10.14 5.12 13.57
CA ALA A 128 9.66 6.19 14.44
C ALA A 128 9.15 7.39 13.62
N ASP A 129 9.95 7.88 12.69
CA ASP A 129 9.55 9.01 11.83
C ASP A 129 8.31 8.68 10.98
N MET A 130 8.20 7.44 10.49
CA MET A 130 6.98 6.99 9.78
C MET A 130 5.76 6.99 10.68
N ALA A 131 5.91 6.49 11.92
CA ALA A 131 4.82 6.46 12.88
C ALA A 131 4.37 7.87 13.28
N ASP A 132 5.31 8.77 13.53
CA ASP A 132 5.04 10.18 13.86
C ASP A 132 4.31 10.86 12.71
N TRP A 133 4.80 10.69 11.47
CA TRP A 133 4.16 11.25 10.29
C TRP A 133 2.74 10.73 10.09
N MET A 134 2.50 9.43 10.31
CA MET A 134 1.15 8.86 10.23
C MET A 134 0.23 9.39 11.32
N ASN A 135 0.75 9.62 12.54
CA ASN A 135 -0.03 10.22 13.62
C ASN A 135 -0.45 11.65 13.27
N GLU A 136 0.45 12.46 12.74
CA GLU A 136 0.17 13.82 12.27
C GLU A 136 -0.86 13.82 11.12
N ALA A 137 -0.69 12.94 10.14
CA ALA A 137 -1.65 12.80 9.05
C ALA A 137 -3.06 12.45 9.54
N HIS A 138 -3.16 11.55 10.51
CA HIS A 138 -4.44 11.24 11.16
C HIS A 138 -5.00 12.44 11.93
N ALA A 139 -4.15 13.20 12.64
CA ALA A 139 -4.55 14.41 13.33
C ALA A 139 -5.19 15.46 12.40
N VAL A 140 -4.59 15.61 11.21
CA VAL A 140 -5.18 16.48 10.17
C VAL A 140 -6.53 15.93 9.67
N CYS A 141 -6.63 14.62 9.45
CA CYS A 141 -7.90 14.01 9.04
C CYS A 141 -9.00 14.21 10.10
N GLU A 142 -8.65 14.20 11.40
CA GLU A 142 -9.59 14.41 12.49
C GLU A 142 -10.17 15.84 12.54
N GLN A 143 -9.49 16.81 11.92
CA GLN A 143 -9.98 18.19 11.79
C GLN A 143 -10.99 18.37 10.65
N CYS A 144 -11.15 17.38 9.77
CA CYS A 144 -12.15 17.45 8.70
C CYS A 144 -13.56 17.22 9.26
N GLU A 145 -14.57 17.75 8.59
CA GLU A 145 -15.98 17.54 8.96
C GLU A 145 -16.31 16.05 9.06
N HIS A 146 -15.99 15.30 8.02
CA HIS A 146 -16.09 13.86 8.03
C HIS A 146 -14.71 13.21 8.30
N PHE A 147 -14.64 12.37 9.30
CA PHE A 147 -13.39 11.70 9.65
C PHE A 147 -13.27 10.34 8.97
N ILE A 148 -12.38 10.24 8.00
CA ILE A 148 -11.87 8.97 7.47
C ILE A 148 -10.35 8.98 7.68
N PRO A 149 -9.78 7.99 8.37
CA PRO A 149 -8.33 7.92 8.56
C PRO A 149 -7.62 7.70 7.22
N VAL A 150 -6.42 8.26 7.08
CA VAL A 150 -5.60 7.98 5.91
C VAL A 150 -5.08 6.55 5.95
N ALA A 151 -5.12 5.88 4.80
CA ALA A 151 -4.54 4.56 4.59
C ALA A 151 -3.27 4.71 3.72
N ALA A 152 -2.11 4.70 4.36
CA ALA A 152 -0.85 4.71 3.65
C ALA A 152 -0.54 3.31 3.13
N ALA A 153 -0.34 3.22 1.82
CA ALA A 153 0.14 2.04 1.14
C ALA A 153 1.64 2.15 0.86
N SER A 154 2.32 1.04 0.78
CA SER A 154 3.69 0.95 0.29
C SER A 154 3.90 -0.31 -0.52
N ASN A 155 4.97 -0.34 -1.30
CA ASN A 155 5.54 -1.59 -1.80
C ASN A 155 6.21 -2.35 -0.65
N SER A 156 6.60 -3.57 -0.94
CA SER A 156 7.40 -4.39 -0.04
C SER A 156 8.63 -3.62 0.47
N ARG A 157 8.94 -3.79 1.75
CA ARG A 157 10.03 -3.09 2.46
C ARG A 157 10.93 -4.02 3.27
N ASN A 158 10.59 -5.29 3.33
CA ASN A 158 11.29 -6.26 4.14
C ASN A 158 12.17 -7.20 3.29
N GLU A 159 12.04 -7.18 1.99
CA GLU A 159 12.82 -8.01 1.10
C GLU A 159 14.12 -7.32 0.69
N ASN A 160 15.21 -8.11 0.71
CA ASN A 160 16.46 -7.67 0.14
C ASN A 160 16.40 -7.81 -1.40
N GLY A 161 16.40 -6.71 -2.09
CA GLY A 161 16.36 -6.69 -3.55
C GLY A 161 16.33 -5.28 -4.08
N GLU A 162 16.73 -5.11 -5.31
CA GLU A 162 16.59 -3.84 -5.99
C GLU A 162 15.10 -3.59 -6.28
N LEU A 163 14.63 -2.49 -5.78
CA LEU A 163 13.33 -1.99 -6.11
C LEU A 163 13.48 -0.92 -7.19
N VAL A 164 12.87 -1.14 -8.31
CA VAL A 164 12.80 -0.14 -9.38
C VAL A 164 12.01 1.07 -8.90
N PHE A 165 12.30 2.23 -9.42
CA PHE A 165 11.61 3.49 -9.10
C PHE A 165 11.84 4.06 -7.69
N GLY A 166 13.06 3.97 -7.17
CA GLY A 166 13.46 4.66 -5.94
C GLY A 166 12.89 4.06 -4.66
N MET A 167 12.47 2.80 -4.71
CA MET A 167 12.05 2.04 -3.54
C MET A 167 13.20 1.23 -2.92
N ASN A 168 14.37 1.25 -3.53
CA ASN A 168 15.57 0.53 -3.06
C ASN A 168 15.99 0.94 -1.65
N ASP A 169 15.63 2.17 -1.28
CA ASP A 169 16.00 2.74 0.00
C ASP A 169 15.12 2.26 1.15
N ALA A 170 14.11 1.46 0.85
CA ALA A 170 13.29 0.85 1.89
C ALA A 170 14.03 -0.29 2.62
N GLY A 171 15.08 -0.85 2.02
CA GLY A 171 15.89 -1.89 2.65
C GLY A 171 16.68 -1.38 3.86
N GLY A 172 16.79 -2.20 4.90
CA GLY A 172 17.60 -1.91 6.08
C GLY A 172 16.93 -1.06 7.16
N VAL A 173 15.73 -0.54 6.93
CA VAL A 173 14.94 0.20 7.93
C VAL A 173 14.08 -0.75 8.77
N LEU A 174 13.55 -1.77 8.12
CA LEU A 174 12.80 -2.88 8.73
C LEU A 174 13.63 -4.16 8.68
N ALA A 175 13.16 -5.24 9.31
CA ALA A 175 13.82 -6.54 9.26
C ALA A 175 14.02 -6.99 7.82
N THR A 176 15.25 -7.30 7.45
CA THR A 176 15.63 -7.66 6.08
C THR A 176 15.53 -9.15 5.87
N TRP A 177 14.75 -9.56 4.90
CA TRP A 177 14.57 -10.93 4.43
C TRP A 177 15.16 -11.11 3.04
N PRO A 178 15.39 -12.34 2.57
CA PRO A 178 15.73 -12.58 1.17
C PRO A 178 14.71 -11.96 0.22
N GLY A 179 15.10 -11.62 -1.00
CA GLY A 179 14.17 -11.25 -2.05
C GLY A 179 13.16 -12.37 -2.35
N THR A 180 12.09 -12.04 -3.04
CA THR A 180 10.98 -12.98 -3.32
C THR A 180 11.43 -14.27 -3.98
N LEU A 181 12.38 -14.22 -4.92
CA LEU A 181 13.00 -15.44 -5.50
C LEU A 181 13.74 -16.28 -4.47
N GLY A 182 14.41 -15.63 -3.51
CA GLY A 182 15.09 -16.34 -2.40
C GLY A 182 14.09 -16.99 -1.43
N ILE A 183 12.98 -16.33 -1.16
CA ILE A 183 11.86 -16.91 -0.39
C ILE A 183 11.31 -18.13 -1.12
N ALA A 184 11.03 -18.01 -2.43
CA ALA A 184 10.54 -19.11 -3.25
C ALA A 184 11.53 -20.31 -3.27
N ALA A 185 12.82 -20.04 -3.38
CA ALA A 185 13.84 -21.09 -3.31
C ALA A 185 13.84 -21.83 -1.96
N ALA A 186 13.61 -21.12 -0.85
CA ALA A 186 13.49 -21.75 0.46
C ALA A 186 12.22 -22.63 0.55
N VAL A 187 11.11 -22.21 -0.03
CA VAL A 187 9.86 -23.00 -0.09
C VAL A 187 10.07 -24.27 -0.92
N LYS A 188 10.73 -24.18 -2.07
CA LYS A 188 11.14 -25.37 -2.84
C LYS A 188 12.05 -26.32 -2.03
N GLY A 189 12.78 -25.80 -1.07
CA GLY A 189 13.54 -26.58 -0.07
C GLY A 189 12.69 -27.05 1.13
N TYR A 190 11.38 -27.13 0.96
CA TYR A 190 10.42 -27.57 2.01
C TYR A 190 10.33 -26.67 3.24
N ARG A 191 10.54 -25.37 3.07
CA ARG A 191 10.54 -24.39 4.15
C ARG A 191 9.40 -23.36 4.04
N ILE A 192 8.18 -23.83 3.80
CA ILE A 192 6.98 -22.96 3.77
C ILE A 192 6.77 -22.21 5.09
N ASP A 193 7.24 -22.76 6.22
CA ASP A 193 7.21 -22.10 7.53
C ASP A 193 7.92 -20.73 7.54
N LEU A 194 8.85 -20.51 6.62
CA LEU A 194 9.53 -19.22 6.48
C LEU A 194 8.60 -18.14 5.91
N VAL A 195 7.64 -18.51 5.07
CA VAL A 195 6.64 -17.57 4.55
C VAL A 195 5.73 -17.08 5.69
N ASP A 196 5.31 -17.97 6.58
CA ASP A 196 4.50 -17.62 7.74
C ASP A 196 5.25 -16.66 8.68
N LYS A 197 6.52 -16.94 8.94
CA LYS A 197 7.39 -16.08 9.77
C LYS A 197 7.62 -14.71 9.11
N PHE A 198 7.87 -14.71 7.81
CA PHE A 198 8.02 -13.49 7.02
C PHE A 198 6.75 -12.63 7.09
N ALA A 199 5.60 -13.20 6.78
CA ALA A 199 4.32 -12.53 6.79
C ALA A 199 3.96 -11.94 8.17
N ALA A 200 4.21 -12.72 9.25
CA ALA A 200 4.02 -12.23 10.62
C ALA A 200 4.96 -11.06 10.96
N THR A 201 6.20 -11.09 10.47
CA THR A 201 7.15 -9.99 10.67
C THR A 201 6.70 -8.73 9.93
N VAL A 202 6.35 -8.85 8.65
CA VAL A 202 5.81 -7.74 7.86
C VAL A 202 4.60 -7.12 8.56
N ARG A 203 3.62 -7.92 8.95
CA ARG A 203 2.42 -7.44 9.64
C ARG A 203 2.77 -6.62 10.89
N ARG A 204 3.62 -7.17 11.76
CA ARG A 204 4.01 -6.51 13.01
C ARG A 204 4.73 -5.18 12.77
N GLU A 205 5.71 -5.17 11.87
CA GLU A 205 6.55 -4.00 11.63
C GLU A 205 5.80 -2.89 10.90
N TRP A 206 5.01 -3.25 9.90
CA TRP A 206 4.19 -2.29 9.17
C TRP A 206 3.13 -1.64 10.06
N ASN A 207 2.50 -2.43 10.93
CA ASN A 207 1.58 -1.88 11.92
C ASN A 207 2.26 -0.87 12.86
N ALA A 208 3.46 -1.18 13.32
CA ALA A 208 4.22 -0.30 14.20
C ALA A 208 4.55 1.04 13.52
N CYS A 209 4.77 1.05 12.21
CA CYS A 209 5.03 2.25 11.41
C CYS A 209 3.75 2.97 10.94
N GLY A 210 2.57 2.42 11.19
CA GLY A 210 1.31 2.97 10.69
C GLY A 210 1.00 2.63 9.23
N LEU A 211 1.78 1.77 8.58
CA LEU A 211 1.50 1.29 7.22
C LEU A 211 0.39 0.24 7.27
N ARG A 212 -0.75 0.52 6.65
CA ARG A 212 -1.95 -0.30 6.76
C ARG A 212 -2.36 -0.96 5.45
N LYS A 213 -1.65 -0.68 4.37
CA LYS A 213 -1.90 -1.27 3.05
C LYS A 213 -0.60 -1.54 2.31
N GLY A 214 -0.48 -2.73 1.74
CA GLY A 214 0.60 -3.09 0.84
C GLY A 214 0.05 -3.34 -0.56
N TYR A 215 0.56 -2.66 -1.59
CA TYR A 215 0.29 -3.06 -2.97
C TYR A 215 1.34 -4.09 -3.40
N MET A 216 1.23 -5.25 -2.81
CA MET A 216 2.10 -6.42 -2.84
C MET A 216 1.30 -7.67 -2.43
N TYR A 217 1.68 -8.88 -2.78
CA TYR A 217 2.86 -9.24 -3.54
C TYR A 217 2.50 -9.50 -5.00
N MET A 218 3.56 -9.71 -5.82
CA MET A 218 3.38 -10.07 -7.22
C MET A 218 3.03 -11.55 -7.31
N ALA A 219 1.77 -11.84 -7.67
CA ALA A 219 1.33 -13.20 -8.02
C ALA A 219 1.62 -13.51 -9.51
N ASP A 220 2.42 -12.66 -10.13
CA ASP A 220 2.84 -12.80 -11.51
C ASP A 220 3.74 -14.01 -11.68
N THR A 221 3.41 -14.90 -12.61
CA THR A 221 4.29 -15.99 -13.02
C THR A 221 5.28 -15.47 -14.06
N MET A 222 6.57 -15.69 -13.85
CA MET A 222 7.64 -15.31 -14.75
C MET A 222 7.66 -16.24 -15.96
N THR A 223 7.07 -15.81 -17.08
CA THR A 223 7.08 -16.58 -18.33
C THR A 223 8.06 -16.06 -19.38
N ASP A 224 8.58 -14.84 -19.19
CA ASP A 224 9.65 -14.28 -20.02
C ASP A 224 10.78 -13.76 -19.12
N PRO A 225 11.97 -14.37 -19.15
CA PRO A 225 13.10 -13.96 -18.31
C PRO A 225 13.69 -12.60 -18.66
N ARG A 226 13.32 -12.02 -19.82
CA ARG A 226 13.72 -10.66 -20.21
C ARG A 226 12.93 -9.59 -19.49
N TRP A 227 11.79 -9.94 -18.88
CA TRP A 227 10.99 -8.99 -18.12
C TRP A 227 11.77 -8.51 -16.89
N GLN A 228 12.04 -7.22 -16.85
CA GLN A 228 12.89 -6.60 -15.83
C GLN A 228 12.38 -6.74 -14.39
N ARG A 229 11.12 -7.11 -14.19
CA ARG A 229 10.52 -7.27 -12.86
C ARG A 229 10.48 -8.71 -12.35
N THR A 230 11.16 -9.61 -13.02
CA THR A 230 11.27 -11.03 -12.62
C THR A 230 11.74 -11.21 -11.18
N TYR A 231 12.67 -10.35 -10.73
CA TYR A 231 13.21 -10.38 -9.36
C TYR A 231 12.14 -10.13 -8.27
N GLY A 232 11.03 -9.48 -8.61
CA GLY A 232 9.92 -9.21 -7.67
C GLY A 232 8.85 -10.30 -7.64
N THR A 233 9.00 -11.34 -8.48
CA THR A 233 8.11 -12.51 -8.51
C THR A 233 8.61 -13.61 -7.59
N PHE A 234 7.78 -14.64 -7.37
CA PHE A 234 8.20 -15.88 -6.73
C PHE A 234 8.66 -16.95 -7.75
N GLY A 235 8.93 -16.54 -9.00
CA GLY A 235 9.50 -17.39 -10.04
C GLY A 235 8.52 -17.78 -11.14
N GLU A 236 8.78 -18.94 -11.76
CA GLU A 236 8.10 -19.41 -12.97
C GLU A 236 7.08 -20.54 -12.72
N ASP A 237 7.03 -21.04 -11.48
CA ASP A 237 6.18 -22.17 -11.11
C ASP A 237 4.85 -21.67 -10.51
N PRO A 238 3.72 -21.75 -11.23
CA PRO A 238 2.45 -21.22 -10.76
C PRO A 238 1.89 -21.97 -9.55
N GLU A 239 2.26 -23.23 -9.34
CA GLU A 239 1.83 -24.00 -8.18
C GLU A 239 2.55 -23.50 -6.93
N LEU A 240 3.85 -23.30 -7.00
CA LEU A 240 4.65 -22.71 -5.93
C LEU A 240 4.17 -21.31 -5.55
N ILE A 241 3.91 -20.45 -6.56
CA ILE A 241 3.39 -19.11 -6.32
C ILE A 241 2.03 -19.18 -5.64
N SER A 242 1.16 -20.08 -6.09
CA SER A 242 -0.17 -20.29 -5.50
C SER A 242 -0.06 -20.72 -4.04
N GLU A 243 0.83 -21.66 -3.72
CA GLU A 243 1.09 -22.09 -2.33
C GLU A 243 1.55 -20.91 -1.47
N ILE A 244 2.53 -20.14 -1.94
CA ILE A 244 3.03 -18.95 -1.23
C ILE A 244 1.90 -17.93 -0.99
N MET A 245 1.03 -17.67 -1.96
CA MET A 245 -0.10 -16.73 -1.79
C MET A 245 -1.05 -17.18 -0.70
N THR A 246 -1.28 -18.49 -0.54
CA THR A 246 -2.17 -19.01 0.51
C THR A 246 -1.63 -18.85 1.93
N HIS A 247 -0.34 -18.60 2.09
CA HIS A 247 0.33 -18.34 3.36
C HIS A 247 0.57 -16.85 3.61
N ILE A 248 1.11 -16.15 2.61
CA ILE A 248 1.54 -14.76 2.77
C ILE A 248 0.37 -13.80 2.99
N ILE A 249 -0.74 -14.01 2.28
CA ILE A 249 -1.92 -13.13 2.36
C ILE A 249 -2.57 -13.20 3.75
N PRO A 250 -2.98 -14.39 4.25
CA PRO A 250 -3.57 -14.47 5.59
C PRO A 250 -2.58 -14.07 6.68
N GLY A 251 -1.29 -14.39 6.50
CA GLY A 251 -0.25 -14.01 7.45
C GLY A 251 -0.09 -12.50 7.62
N ILE A 252 -0.17 -11.74 6.54
CA ILE A 252 -0.09 -10.27 6.56
C ILE A 252 -1.43 -9.64 6.96
N GLN A 253 -2.54 -10.15 6.46
CA GLN A 253 -3.88 -9.62 6.79
C GLN A 253 -4.38 -10.03 8.18
N GLY A 254 -3.77 -11.07 8.78
CA GLY A 254 -4.15 -11.62 10.07
C GLY A 254 -5.25 -12.68 9.99
N SER A 255 -5.85 -12.89 8.82
CA SER A 255 -6.93 -13.87 8.58
C SER A 255 -7.11 -14.13 7.08
N ASP A 256 -7.63 -15.31 6.75
CA ASP A 256 -8.12 -15.69 5.43
C ASP A 256 -9.54 -15.17 5.11
N LYS A 257 -10.16 -14.52 6.08
CA LYS A 257 -11.53 -13.96 5.98
C LYS A 257 -11.54 -12.44 5.82
N GLY A 258 -10.37 -11.84 5.59
CA GLY A 258 -10.21 -10.41 5.44
C GLY A 258 -9.19 -9.82 6.42
N VAL A 259 -9.09 -8.51 6.46
CA VAL A 259 -8.08 -7.79 7.24
C VAL A 259 -8.52 -7.66 8.69
N THR A 260 -7.70 -8.12 9.62
CA THR A 260 -7.94 -7.94 11.07
C THR A 260 -7.56 -6.54 11.54
N ALA A 261 -7.90 -6.20 12.79
CA ALA A 261 -7.58 -4.89 13.37
C ALA A 261 -6.06 -4.60 13.41
N ASP A 262 -5.24 -5.64 13.53
CA ASP A 262 -3.78 -5.60 13.48
C ASP A 262 -3.22 -6.08 12.12
N GLY A 263 -4.08 -6.29 11.13
CA GLY A 263 -3.71 -6.71 9.79
C GLY A 263 -3.24 -5.55 8.92
N VAL A 264 -2.54 -5.89 7.85
CA VAL A 264 -2.20 -4.99 6.74
C VAL A 264 -2.91 -5.48 5.49
N ALA A 265 -3.72 -4.64 4.87
CA ALA A 265 -4.45 -4.99 3.66
C ALA A 265 -3.47 -5.28 2.51
N VAL A 266 -3.65 -6.40 1.82
CA VAL A 266 -2.81 -6.80 0.69
C VAL A 266 -3.53 -6.53 -0.62
N THR A 267 -2.85 -5.88 -1.56
CA THR A 267 -3.27 -5.71 -2.95
C THR A 267 -2.41 -6.60 -3.83
N THR A 268 -2.95 -7.74 -4.20
CA THR A 268 -2.23 -8.71 -5.06
C THR A 268 -2.17 -8.20 -6.50
N LYS A 269 -1.00 -8.29 -7.14
CA LYS A 269 -0.75 -7.69 -8.45
C LYS A 269 0.10 -8.61 -9.33
N HIS A 270 0.10 -8.41 -10.65
CA HIS A 270 -0.64 -7.46 -11.49
C HIS A 270 -1.64 -8.25 -12.34
N PHE A 271 -2.86 -8.36 -11.90
CA PHE A 271 -3.89 -9.15 -12.59
C PHE A 271 -4.07 -8.71 -14.06
N PRO A 272 -4.18 -9.64 -15.01
CA PRO A 272 -4.20 -11.11 -14.86
C PRO A 272 -2.83 -11.80 -15.07
N GLY A 273 -1.73 -11.14 -14.75
CA GLY A 273 -0.38 -11.66 -14.85
C GLY A 273 0.53 -10.81 -15.75
N GLY A 274 1.48 -10.11 -15.12
CA GLY A 274 2.42 -9.20 -15.81
C GLY A 274 3.59 -9.90 -16.50
N GLY A 275 3.82 -11.18 -16.21
CA GLY A 275 4.99 -11.92 -16.72
C GLY A 275 4.99 -12.22 -18.24
N ALA A 276 3.83 -12.08 -18.91
CA ALA A 276 3.68 -12.32 -20.33
C ALA A 276 3.85 -11.05 -21.18
N ARG A 277 4.73 -10.13 -20.75
CA ARG A 277 4.98 -8.88 -21.49
C ARG A 277 5.65 -9.17 -22.84
N GLU A 278 5.13 -8.55 -23.89
CA GLU A 278 5.75 -8.64 -25.22
C GLU A 278 7.20 -8.20 -25.17
N ASN A 279 8.11 -9.07 -25.59
CA ASN A 279 9.57 -8.88 -25.55
C ASN A 279 10.15 -8.50 -24.17
N GLY A 280 9.42 -8.73 -23.07
CA GLY A 280 9.83 -8.38 -21.71
C GLY A 280 9.80 -6.90 -21.39
N PHE A 281 9.20 -6.06 -22.22
CA PHE A 281 9.14 -4.62 -22.00
C PHE A 281 8.26 -4.23 -20.81
N ASP A 282 8.67 -3.18 -20.13
CA ASP A 282 7.94 -2.67 -18.96
C ASP A 282 6.62 -1.96 -19.37
N PRO A 283 5.50 -2.26 -18.68
CA PRO A 283 4.18 -1.69 -19.00
C PRO A 283 4.04 -0.18 -18.72
N HIS A 284 4.98 0.43 -18.00
CA HIS A 284 4.98 1.88 -17.79
C HIS A 284 5.38 2.67 -19.05
N TYR A 285 5.89 1.99 -20.08
CA TYR A 285 6.29 2.59 -21.34
C TYR A 285 5.41 2.10 -22.51
N ALA A 286 5.28 2.92 -23.52
CA ALA A 286 4.42 2.61 -24.68
C ALA A 286 4.75 1.26 -25.35
N ALA A 287 6.02 0.87 -25.39
CA ALA A 287 6.46 -0.41 -25.95
C ALA A 287 6.04 -1.64 -25.13
N GLY A 288 5.69 -1.46 -23.85
CA GLY A 288 5.39 -2.57 -22.93
C GLY A 288 3.91 -2.73 -22.60
N GLN A 289 3.00 -2.13 -23.36
CA GLN A 289 1.58 -2.11 -23.03
C GLN A 289 0.86 -3.45 -23.24
N TRP A 290 1.46 -4.39 -24.00
CA TRP A 290 0.81 -5.61 -24.40
C TRP A 290 1.27 -6.81 -23.59
N ASN A 291 0.31 -7.61 -23.13
CA ASN A 291 0.55 -8.99 -22.71
C ASN A 291 0.29 -9.90 -23.89
N VAL A 292 1.25 -10.81 -24.16
CA VAL A 292 1.14 -11.80 -25.23
C VAL A 292 1.24 -13.19 -24.63
N TYR A 293 0.12 -13.87 -24.52
CA TYR A 293 0.07 -15.26 -24.09
C TYR A 293 0.38 -16.14 -25.31
N ALA A 294 1.68 -16.38 -25.52
CA ALA A 294 2.22 -16.92 -26.76
C ALA A 294 1.73 -18.33 -27.10
N THR A 295 1.35 -19.12 -26.11
CA THR A 295 0.85 -20.48 -26.28
C THR A 295 -0.62 -20.56 -25.92
N PRO A 296 -1.47 -21.23 -26.73
CA PRO A 296 -2.88 -21.43 -26.37
C PRO A 296 -3.02 -22.07 -24.98
N GLY A 297 -3.89 -21.48 -24.14
CA GLY A 297 -4.11 -21.92 -22.77
C GLY A 297 -3.06 -21.47 -21.75
N SER A 298 -2.05 -20.68 -22.16
CA SER A 298 -0.99 -20.25 -21.22
C SER A 298 -1.49 -19.26 -20.15
N LEU A 299 -2.49 -18.45 -20.46
CA LEU A 299 -3.14 -17.59 -19.47
C LEU A 299 -3.73 -18.43 -18.33
N GLU A 300 -4.50 -19.44 -18.65
CA GLU A 300 -5.20 -20.32 -17.73
C GLU A 300 -4.25 -21.24 -16.97
N THR A 301 -3.17 -21.68 -17.63
CA THR A 301 -2.23 -22.62 -17.04
C THR A 301 -1.22 -21.95 -16.12
N TYR A 302 -0.70 -20.77 -16.49
CA TYR A 302 0.43 -20.18 -15.78
C TYR A 302 0.08 -18.91 -15.03
N HIS A 303 -0.83 -18.09 -15.54
CA HIS A 303 -1.03 -16.75 -15.00
C HIS A 303 -2.23 -16.63 -14.06
N LEU A 304 -3.35 -17.27 -14.36
CA LEU A 304 -4.55 -17.18 -13.50
C LEU A 304 -4.46 -17.97 -12.18
N PRO A 305 -3.81 -19.15 -12.08
CA PRO A 305 -3.85 -19.95 -10.85
C PRO A 305 -3.35 -19.20 -9.60
N PRO A 306 -2.22 -18.45 -9.63
CA PRO A 306 -1.78 -17.70 -8.45
C PRO A 306 -2.76 -16.62 -7.99
N PHE A 307 -3.45 -15.96 -8.92
CA PHE A 307 -4.48 -14.98 -8.58
C PHE A 307 -5.74 -15.64 -8.01
N ALA A 308 -6.13 -16.79 -8.57
CA ALA A 308 -7.24 -17.60 -8.01
C ALA A 308 -6.93 -18.04 -6.57
N ALA A 309 -5.68 -18.46 -6.31
CA ALA A 309 -5.22 -18.78 -4.96
C ALA A 309 -5.27 -17.56 -4.04
N ALA A 310 -4.81 -16.38 -4.52
CA ALA A 310 -4.85 -15.14 -3.76
C ALA A 310 -6.28 -14.71 -3.40
N VAL A 311 -7.22 -14.79 -4.34
CA VAL A 311 -8.64 -14.51 -4.09
C VAL A 311 -9.20 -15.48 -3.05
N LYS A 312 -8.90 -16.78 -3.17
CA LYS A 312 -9.32 -17.81 -2.22
C LYS A 312 -8.71 -17.59 -0.83
N ALA A 313 -7.50 -17.05 -0.76
CA ALA A 313 -6.82 -16.68 0.49
C ALA A 313 -7.35 -15.37 1.10
N GLY A 314 -8.32 -14.72 0.47
CA GLY A 314 -8.99 -13.53 0.99
C GLY A 314 -8.22 -12.23 0.80
N THR A 315 -7.43 -12.08 -0.29
CA THR A 315 -6.76 -10.80 -0.59
C THR A 315 -7.72 -9.63 -0.54
N ALA A 316 -7.30 -8.53 0.05
CA ALA A 316 -8.16 -7.35 0.24
C ALA A 316 -8.49 -6.62 -1.08
N SER A 317 -7.59 -6.69 -2.05
CA SER A 317 -7.80 -6.13 -3.38
C SER A 317 -6.82 -6.72 -4.40
#